data_1082c683487a9a4e043911ca6a952f39
#
_entry.id   1082c683487a9a4e043911ca6a952f39
#
_cell.length_a   1.000
_cell.length_b   1.000
_cell.length_c   1.000
_cell.angle_alpha   90.00
_cell.angle_beta   90.00
_cell.angle_gamma   90.00
#
_symmetry.space_group_name_H-M   'P 1'
#
loop_
_entity.id
_entity.type
_entity.pdbx_description
1 polymer ?
#
loop_
_entity_poly.entity_id
_entity_poly.type
_entity_poly.pdbx_seq_one_letter_code
_entity_poly.pdbx_strand_id
1 'polypeptide(L)'
;LRDEENAKYRTVMKNILEFDPEILKRLVNFMNNPDEKTAVEQFGKDKKYFGICTMMVTMPGLPMFGHGQIEGFTEKYGMEYRKAYWEETPDYHLIKRHEREIFPLLHNKYLFAGVDNFLLYDFFTDNGKVNEDVFAYSNRYDNRSALVVYNNKNNHAKGWVKNSVAYSVKNEQDAKRTLIKKTLI
;
A
#
# COMPACT_ATOMS: atom_id res chain seq x y z
N LEU A 1 -9.58 -1.47 -2.68
CA LEU A 1 -9.22 -1.96 -1.33
C LEU A 1 -10.37 -1.74 -0.34
N ARG A 2 -11.06 -0.61 -0.39
CA ARG A 2 -12.22 -0.32 0.47
C ARG A 2 -13.29 -1.41 0.35
N ASP A 3 -13.68 -1.75 -0.86
CA ASP A 3 -14.76 -2.69 -1.17
C ASP A 3 -14.26 -4.15 -1.31
N GLU A 4 -13.01 -4.41 -0.89
CA GLU A 4 -12.36 -5.73 -0.92
C GLU A 4 -12.27 -6.37 -2.32
N GLU A 5 -12.30 -5.56 -3.37
CA GLU A 5 -12.01 -6.01 -4.74
C GLU A 5 -10.50 -6.27 -4.93
N ASN A 6 -9.96 -7.12 -4.07
CA ASN A 6 -8.52 -7.32 -3.91
C ASN A 6 -7.88 -7.90 -5.18
N ALA A 7 -8.57 -8.84 -5.85
CA ALA A 7 -8.10 -9.43 -7.11
C ALA A 7 -7.91 -8.36 -8.21
N LYS A 8 -8.84 -7.39 -8.32
CA LYS A 8 -8.72 -6.30 -9.29
C LYS A 8 -7.49 -5.43 -9.01
N TYR A 9 -7.29 -5.03 -7.75
CA TYR A 9 -6.12 -4.25 -7.37
C TYR A 9 -4.82 -5.01 -7.64
N ARG A 10 -4.75 -6.30 -7.27
CA ARG A 10 -3.58 -7.14 -7.54
C ARG A 10 -3.31 -7.29 -9.04
N THR A 11 -4.36 -7.45 -9.85
CA THR A 11 -4.23 -7.51 -11.31
C THR A 11 -3.63 -6.23 -11.87
N VAL A 12 -4.10 -5.06 -11.44
CA VAL A 12 -3.52 -3.77 -11.85
C VAL A 12 -2.04 -3.69 -11.48
N MET A 13 -1.68 -4.07 -10.25
CA MET A 13 -0.29 -4.08 -9.80
C MET A 13 0.59 -5.03 -10.62
N LYS A 14 0.10 -6.25 -10.92
CA LYS A 14 0.81 -7.21 -11.78
C LYS A 14 1.03 -6.63 -13.18
N ASN A 15 0.00 -6.04 -13.79
CA ASN A 15 0.10 -5.43 -15.12
C ASN A 15 1.15 -4.29 -15.15
N ILE A 16 1.18 -3.45 -14.11
CA ILE A 16 2.19 -2.38 -14.01
C ILE A 16 3.59 -2.99 -13.90
N LEU A 17 3.77 -4.00 -13.05
CA LEU A 17 5.06 -4.66 -12.85
C LEU A 17 5.55 -5.36 -14.12
N GLU A 18 4.66 -5.99 -14.89
CA GLU A 18 4.99 -6.64 -16.15
C GLU A 18 5.28 -5.62 -17.27
N PHE A 19 4.60 -4.48 -17.26
CA PHE A 19 4.81 -3.43 -18.26
C PHE A 19 6.05 -2.60 -17.94
N ASP A 20 6.05 -1.90 -16.79
CA ASP A 20 7.16 -1.08 -16.33
C ASP A 20 7.08 -0.79 -14.83
N PRO A 21 7.87 -1.43 -13.98
CA PRO A 21 7.88 -1.16 -12.53
C PRO A 21 8.16 0.30 -12.18
N GLU A 22 8.89 1.05 -13.03
CA GLU A 22 9.20 2.47 -12.83
C GLU A 22 7.96 3.36 -12.70
N ILE A 23 6.83 2.92 -13.24
CA ILE A 23 5.55 3.63 -13.10
C ILE A 23 5.16 3.77 -11.63
N LEU A 24 5.44 2.77 -10.79
CA LEU A 24 5.07 2.81 -9.37
C LEU A 24 5.69 3.99 -8.62
N LYS A 25 6.88 4.44 -9.00
CA LYS A 25 7.54 5.60 -8.39
C LYS A 25 6.81 6.92 -8.65
N ARG A 26 5.97 6.97 -9.66
CA ARG A 26 5.22 8.16 -10.09
C ARG A 26 3.81 8.23 -9.51
N LEU A 27 3.40 7.18 -8.80
CA LEU A 27 2.09 7.12 -8.18
C LEU A 27 2.06 7.91 -6.87
N VAL A 28 0.93 8.55 -6.61
CA VAL A 28 0.58 9.08 -5.29
C VAL A 28 -0.35 8.08 -4.62
N ASN A 29 0.08 7.52 -3.51
CA ASN A 29 -0.69 6.58 -2.72
C ASN A 29 -1.46 7.36 -1.64
N PHE A 30 -2.78 7.26 -1.61
CA PHE A 30 -3.61 7.95 -0.62
C PHE A 30 -4.82 7.11 -0.20
N MET A 31 -5.35 7.40 0.96
CA MET A 31 -6.59 6.81 1.47
C MET A 31 -7.80 7.69 1.14
N ASN A 32 -7.58 8.99 1.08
CA ASN A 32 -8.55 9.99 0.63
C ASN A 32 -7.83 11.21 0.05
N ASN A 33 -8.57 11.98 -0.72
CA ASN A 33 -8.18 13.26 -1.29
C ASN A 33 -9.35 14.24 -1.17
N PRO A 34 -9.25 15.49 -1.64
CA PRO A 34 -10.37 16.45 -1.55
C PRO A 34 -11.68 16.00 -2.23
N ASP A 35 -11.61 15.10 -3.21
CA ASP A 35 -12.78 14.62 -3.95
C ASP A 35 -13.42 13.36 -3.34
N GLU A 36 -12.68 12.64 -2.52
CA GLU A 36 -13.12 11.39 -1.91
C GLU A 36 -13.71 11.60 -0.51
N LYS A 37 -14.46 10.61 -0.03
CA LYS A 37 -14.85 10.53 1.37
C LYS A 37 -13.62 10.47 2.27
N THR A 38 -13.74 10.94 3.51
CA THR A 38 -12.62 10.91 4.46
C THR A 38 -12.12 9.50 4.72
N ALA A 39 -10.85 9.35 5.10
CA ALA A 39 -10.26 8.04 5.34
C ALA A 39 -11.00 7.24 6.42
N VAL A 40 -11.44 7.91 7.49
CA VAL A 40 -12.21 7.27 8.56
C VAL A 40 -13.60 6.85 8.12
N GLU A 41 -14.23 7.59 7.22
CA GLU A 41 -15.52 7.21 6.66
C GLU A 41 -15.39 5.99 5.73
N GLN A 42 -14.28 5.89 5.00
CA GLN A 42 -14.05 4.79 4.06
C GLN A 42 -13.59 3.50 4.72
N PHE A 43 -12.77 3.58 5.78
CA PHE A 43 -12.05 2.44 6.35
C PHE A 43 -12.29 2.22 7.85
N GLY A 44 -13.05 3.10 8.50
CA GLY A 44 -13.19 3.11 9.96
C GLY A 44 -11.90 3.61 10.65
N LYS A 45 -11.70 3.21 11.92
CA LYS A 45 -10.54 3.62 12.73
C LYS A 45 -9.70 2.45 13.26
N ASP A 46 -10.04 1.22 12.81
CA ASP A 46 -9.47 -0.02 13.33
C ASP A 46 -8.46 -0.69 12.40
N LYS A 47 -8.43 -2.01 12.42
CA LYS A 47 -7.44 -2.86 11.71
C LYS A 47 -7.39 -2.58 10.21
N LYS A 48 -8.56 -2.42 9.55
CA LYS A 48 -8.63 -2.15 8.11
C LYS A 48 -7.97 -0.82 7.77
N TYR A 49 -8.28 0.22 8.53
CA TYR A 49 -7.67 1.55 8.36
C TYR A 49 -6.14 1.48 8.43
N PHE A 50 -5.61 0.88 9.51
CA PHE A 50 -4.16 0.81 9.70
C PHE A 50 -3.47 -0.15 8.72
N GLY A 51 -4.14 -1.21 8.29
CA GLY A 51 -3.64 -2.09 7.24
C GLY A 51 -3.51 -1.37 5.89
N ILE A 52 -4.55 -0.62 5.46
CA ILE A 52 -4.51 0.18 4.25
C ILE A 52 -3.50 1.34 4.37
N CYS A 53 -3.45 2.00 5.54
CA CYS A 53 -2.46 3.05 5.79
C CYS A 53 -1.02 2.51 5.72
N THR A 54 -0.77 1.33 6.26
CA THR A 54 0.53 0.64 6.13
C THR A 54 0.87 0.41 4.67
N MET A 55 -0.06 -0.12 3.86
CA MET A 55 0.16 -0.27 2.42
C MET A 55 0.46 1.07 1.76
N MET A 56 -0.32 2.13 2.07
CA MET A 56 -0.13 3.47 1.52
C MET A 56 1.30 3.98 1.72
N VAL A 57 1.88 3.79 2.91
CA VAL A 57 3.20 4.33 3.24
C VAL A 57 4.36 3.41 2.85
N THR A 58 4.11 2.12 2.63
CA THR A 58 5.16 1.12 2.32
C THR A 58 5.17 0.65 0.86
N MET A 59 4.16 0.99 0.06
CA MET A 59 4.22 0.81 -1.39
C MET A 59 5.17 1.84 -2.03
N PRO A 60 5.82 1.53 -3.19
CA PRO A 60 6.57 2.52 -3.95
C PRO A 60 5.72 3.73 -4.32
N GLY A 61 6.35 4.87 -4.54
CA GLY A 61 5.68 6.14 -4.83
C GLY A 61 5.55 7.04 -3.61
N LEU A 62 4.76 8.10 -3.74
CA LEU A 62 4.59 9.14 -2.72
C LEU A 62 3.36 8.87 -1.85
N PRO A 63 3.47 8.64 -0.55
CA PRO A 63 2.30 8.61 0.33
C PRO A 63 1.78 10.02 0.56
N MET A 64 0.48 10.20 0.44
CA MET A 64 -0.22 11.45 0.71
C MET A 64 -1.30 11.25 1.76
N PHE A 65 -1.24 12.02 2.82
CA PHE A 65 -2.29 12.08 3.84
C PHE A 65 -3.30 13.16 3.46
N GLY A 66 -4.56 12.81 3.46
CA GLY A 66 -5.64 13.78 3.28
C GLY A 66 -5.82 14.65 4.52
N HIS A 67 -6.45 15.81 4.34
CA HIS A 67 -6.79 16.69 5.45
C HIS A 67 -7.57 15.93 6.55
N GLY A 68 -7.17 16.13 7.80
CA GLY A 68 -7.81 15.51 8.96
C GLY A 68 -7.68 13.97 9.06
N GLN A 69 -6.93 13.33 8.17
CA GLN A 69 -6.79 11.88 8.18
C GLN A 69 -6.15 11.35 9.46
N ILE A 70 -5.13 12.02 9.97
CA ILE A 70 -4.41 11.65 11.20
C ILE A 70 -5.26 11.95 12.42
N GLU A 71 -5.94 13.08 12.41
CA GLU A 71 -6.84 13.56 13.46
C GLU A 71 -8.16 12.79 13.52
N GLY A 72 -8.49 12.06 12.45
CA GLY A 72 -9.72 11.28 12.36
C GLY A 72 -10.97 12.12 12.08
N PHE A 73 -10.81 13.25 11.38
CA PHE A 73 -11.91 14.13 11.01
C PHE A 73 -12.82 13.46 9.99
N THR A 74 -14.10 13.80 10.08
CA THR A 74 -15.16 13.23 9.25
C THR A 74 -15.71 14.23 8.24
N GLU A 75 -15.49 15.53 8.42
CA GLU A 75 -15.87 16.50 7.45
C GLU A 75 -15.03 16.35 6.17
N LYS A 76 -15.72 16.18 5.05
CA LYS A 76 -15.07 16.22 3.74
C LYS A 76 -14.71 17.67 3.41
N TYR A 77 -13.44 18.00 3.50
CA TYR A 77 -12.93 19.33 3.17
C TYR A 77 -12.46 19.35 1.70
N GLY A 78 -13.36 19.79 0.82
CA GLY A 78 -13.12 19.88 -0.62
C GLY A 78 -12.50 21.22 -1.04
N MET A 79 -12.10 21.31 -2.30
CA MET A 79 -11.47 22.51 -2.88
C MET A 79 -12.40 23.74 -2.91
N GLU A 80 -13.70 23.52 -2.90
CA GLU A 80 -14.76 24.54 -2.90
C GLU A 80 -14.95 25.22 -1.54
N TYR A 81 -14.38 24.67 -0.46
CA TYR A 81 -14.57 25.20 0.88
C TYR A 81 -13.50 26.24 1.22
N ARG A 82 -13.95 27.38 1.76
CA ARG A 82 -13.05 28.42 2.29
C ARG A 82 -12.60 28.13 3.72
N LYS A 83 -13.40 27.39 4.46
CA LYS A 83 -13.16 26.99 5.86
C LYS A 83 -13.95 25.73 6.18
N ALA A 84 -13.56 25.04 7.26
CA ALA A 84 -14.35 23.96 7.81
C ALA A 84 -15.72 24.50 8.29
N TYR A 85 -16.77 23.69 8.13
CA TYR A 85 -18.10 23.98 8.66
C TYR A 85 -18.31 23.38 10.04
N TRP A 86 -17.56 22.34 10.37
CA TRP A 86 -17.65 21.65 11.64
C TRP A 86 -16.42 21.94 12.50
N GLU A 87 -16.64 22.09 13.81
CA GLU A 87 -15.57 22.13 14.81
C GLU A 87 -15.36 20.73 15.34
N GLU A 88 -14.53 19.93 14.67
CA GLU A 88 -14.21 18.59 15.07
C GLU A 88 -13.05 18.56 16.06
N THR A 89 -13.16 17.69 17.07
CA THR A 89 -12.09 17.45 18.02
C THR A 89 -11.20 16.31 17.54
N PRO A 90 -9.86 16.47 17.54
CA PRO A 90 -8.93 15.40 17.16
C PRO A 90 -9.11 14.14 18.02
N ASP A 91 -9.12 12.98 17.35
CA ASP A 91 -9.11 11.68 17.99
C ASP A 91 -7.69 11.32 18.44
N TYR A 92 -7.38 11.65 19.69
CA TYR A 92 -6.05 11.40 20.24
C TYR A 92 -5.67 9.91 20.28
N HIS A 93 -6.63 8.99 20.35
CA HIS A 93 -6.33 7.57 20.26
C HIS A 93 -5.84 7.20 18.85
N LEU A 94 -6.49 7.71 17.80
CA LEU A 94 -6.07 7.51 16.42
C LEU A 94 -4.69 8.14 16.16
N ILE A 95 -4.47 9.38 16.63
CA ILE A 95 -3.16 10.06 16.51
C ILE A 95 -2.06 9.22 17.15
N LYS A 96 -2.25 8.76 18.39
CA LYS A 96 -1.28 7.91 19.09
C LYS A 96 -0.97 6.60 18.36
N ARG A 97 -1.95 6.04 17.68
CA ARG A 97 -1.71 4.87 16.84
C ARG A 97 -0.89 5.22 15.59
N HIS A 98 -1.13 6.37 14.95
CA HIS A 98 -0.28 6.83 13.84
C HIS A 98 1.17 7.05 14.30
N GLU A 99 1.37 7.70 15.45
CA GLU A 99 2.70 7.91 16.03
C GLU A 99 3.46 6.58 16.25
N ARG A 100 2.76 5.54 16.70
CA ARG A 100 3.35 4.24 17.00
C ARG A 100 3.50 3.34 15.78
N GLU A 101 2.51 3.30 14.89
CA GLU A 101 2.38 2.26 13.85
C GLU A 101 2.75 2.77 12.44
N ILE A 102 2.53 4.05 12.14
CA ILE A 102 2.71 4.61 10.79
C ILE A 102 3.93 5.51 10.66
N PHE A 103 4.14 6.43 11.60
CA PHE A 103 5.25 7.39 11.50
C PHE A 103 6.63 6.72 11.48
N PRO A 104 6.90 5.62 12.21
CA PRO A 104 8.16 4.90 12.05
C PRO A 104 8.40 4.36 10.64
N LEU A 105 7.34 3.97 9.92
CA LEU A 105 7.43 3.54 8.52
C LEU A 105 7.73 4.72 7.59
N LEU A 106 7.11 5.88 7.84
CA LEU A 106 7.39 7.11 7.09
C LEU A 106 8.83 7.60 7.27
N HIS A 107 9.37 7.54 8.50
CA HIS A 107 10.77 7.87 8.76
C HIS A 107 11.75 6.93 8.01
N ASN A 108 11.30 5.73 7.66
CA ASN A 108 12.05 4.78 6.85
C ASN A 108 11.56 4.72 5.38
N LYS A 109 10.91 5.77 4.86
CA LYS A 109 10.34 5.78 3.50
C LYS A 109 11.37 5.45 2.42
N TYR A 110 12.63 5.79 2.61
CA TYR A 110 13.71 5.44 1.69
C TYR A 110 13.81 3.93 1.41
N LEU A 111 13.44 3.08 2.38
CA LEU A 111 13.40 1.63 2.23
C LEU A 111 12.30 1.19 1.26
N PHE A 112 11.21 1.95 1.16
CA PHE A 112 10.02 1.58 0.41
C PHE A 112 9.83 2.36 -0.90
N ALA A 113 10.55 3.47 -1.08
CA ALA A 113 10.28 4.41 -2.17
C ALA A 113 10.68 3.87 -3.56
N GLY A 114 11.75 3.07 -3.62
CA GLY A 114 12.29 2.54 -4.87
C GLY A 114 11.55 1.30 -5.39
N VAL A 115 11.83 0.96 -6.63
CA VAL A 115 11.25 -0.23 -7.30
C VAL A 115 12.29 -1.29 -7.65
N ASP A 116 13.58 -0.97 -7.59
CA ASP A 116 14.68 -1.86 -8.02
C ASP A 116 14.70 -3.19 -7.25
N ASN A 117 14.27 -3.14 -5.99
CA ASN A 117 14.18 -4.29 -5.10
C ASN A 117 12.75 -4.56 -4.62
N PHE A 118 11.76 -3.86 -5.19
CA PHE A 118 10.37 -4.12 -4.85
C PHE A 118 9.90 -5.43 -5.49
N LEU A 119 9.34 -6.32 -4.69
CA LEU A 119 8.81 -7.61 -5.13
C LEU A 119 7.40 -7.80 -4.57
N LEU A 120 6.44 -8.02 -5.45
CA LEU A 120 5.08 -8.44 -5.08
C LEU A 120 5.00 -9.96 -5.14
N TYR A 121 4.32 -10.59 -4.19
CA TYR A 121 4.20 -12.04 -4.11
C TYR A 121 2.75 -12.50 -4.26
N ASP A 122 2.58 -13.71 -4.79
CA ASP A 122 1.35 -14.46 -4.62
C ASP A 122 1.40 -15.22 -3.29
N PHE A 123 0.31 -15.12 -2.51
CA PHE A 123 0.13 -15.89 -1.29
C PHE A 123 -0.66 -17.16 -1.61
N PHE A 124 -0.02 -18.30 -1.44
CA PHE A 124 -0.60 -19.61 -1.75
C PHE A 124 -1.19 -20.24 -0.49
N THR A 125 -2.42 -20.70 -0.60
CA THR A 125 -3.09 -21.51 0.42
C THR A 125 -2.62 -22.97 0.38
N ASP A 126 -2.92 -23.73 1.40
CA ASP A 126 -2.53 -25.14 1.54
C ASP A 126 -2.98 -26.01 0.34
N ASN A 127 -4.02 -25.62 -0.40
CA ASN A 127 -4.50 -26.29 -1.62
C ASN A 127 -3.83 -25.79 -2.91
N GLY A 128 -2.80 -24.96 -2.80
CA GLY A 128 -2.04 -24.41 -3.93
C GLY A 128 -2.72 -23.29 -4.72
N LYS A 129 -3.87 -22.80 -4.28
CA LYS A 129 -4.54 -21.65 -4.90
C LYS A 129 -4.00 -20.34 -4.34
N VAL A 130 -3.96 -19.31 -5.19
CA VAL A 130 -3.62 -17.95 -4.74
C VAL A 130 -4.80 -17.39 -3.93
N ASN A 131 -4.49 -16.86 -2.75
CA ASN A 131 -5.42 -16.08 -1.96
C ASN A 131 -5.23 -14.60 -2.32
N GLU A 132 -6.15 -14.06 -3.09
CA GLU A 132 -6.09 -12.68 -3.58
C GLU A 132 -6.39 -11.65 -2.49
N ASP A 133 -6.91 -12.05 -1.34
CA ASP A 133 -7.18 -11.16 -0.21
C ASP A 133 -5.92 -10.81 0.59
N VAL A 134 -4.85 -11.58 0.42
CA VAL A 134 -3.58 -11.37 1.11
C VAL A 134 -2.60 -10.64 0.20
N PHE A 135 -2.19 -9.46 0.61
CA PHE A 135 -1.11 -8.70 -0.01
C PHE A 135 0.19 -9.04 0.68
N ALA A 136 1.16 -9.52 -0.10
CA ALA A 136 2.52 -9.80 0.39
C ALA A 136 3.51 -9.14 -0.58
N TYR A 137 4.39 -8.31 -0.08
CA TYR A 137 5.43 -7.65 -0.86
C TYR A 137 6.64 -7.32 0.01
N SER A 138 7.77 -7.22 -0.62
CA SER A 138 9.01 -6.83 0.04
C SER A 138 9.69 -5.69 -0.70
N ASN A 139 10.52 -4.96 0.00
CA ASN A 139 11.44 -4.02 -0.59
C ASN A 139 12.76 -4.03 0.18
N ARG A 140 13.82 -3.54 -0.45
CA ARG A 140 15.16 -3.47 0.12
C ARG A 140 15.85 -2.19 -0.28
N TYR A 141 16.57 -1.62 0.67
CA TYR A 141 17.48 -0.52 0.43
C TYR A 141 18.77 -0.78 1.21
N ASP A 142 19.89 -0.83 0.50
CA ASP A 142 21.19 -1.21 1.05
C ASP A 142 21.12 -2.57 1.78
N ASN A 143 21.53 -2.64 3.04
CA ASN A 143 21.51 -3.85 3.87
C ASN A 143 20.20 -4.06 4.66
N ARG A 144 19.19 -3.22 4.43
CA ARG A 144 17.89 -3.28 5.13
C ARG A 144 16.82 -3.83 4.21
N SER A 145 16.06 -4.79 4.69
CA SER A 145 14.92 -5.39 3.98
C SER A 145 13.67 -5.31 4.83
N ALA A 146 12.53 -5.22 4.18
CA ALA A 146 11.22 -5.28 4.82
C ALA A 146 10.29 -6.21 4.03
N LEU A 147 9.52 -7.01 4.74
CA LEU A 147 8.41 -7.79 4.22
C LEU A 147 7.11 -7.26 4.84
N VAL A 148 6.15 -6.91 4.01
CA VAL A 148 4.81 -6.50 4.43
C VAL A 148 3.82 -7.57 4.02
N VAL A 149 3.01 -8.03 4.98
CA VAL A 149 1.92 -8.97 4.74
C VAL A 149 0.65 -8.41 5.36
N TYR A 150 -0.39 -8.27 4.55
CA TYR A 150 -1.68 -7.74 4.98
C TYR A 150 -2.84 -8.53 4.38
N ASN A 151 -3.73 -9.01 5.22
CA ASN A 151 -4.98 -9.65 4.81
C ASN A 151 -6.10 -8.59 4.79
N ASN A 152 -6.53 -8.17 3.58
CA ASN A 152 -7.60 -7.18 3.42
C ASN A 152 -8.98 -7.84 3.40
N LYS A 153 -9.20 -8.76 4.34
CA LYS A 153 -10.51 -9.39 4.56
C LYS A 153 -10.66 -9.80 6.00
N ASN A 154 -11.88 -9.73 6.52
CA ASN A 154 -12.17 -10.14 7.90
C ASN A 154 -12.30 -11.68 8.00
N ASN A 155 -11.20 -12.37 7.70
CA ASN A 155 -11.08 -13.82 7.83
C ASN A 155 -9.66 -14.23 8.21
N HIS A 156 -9.48 -15.50 8.52
CA HIS A 156 -8.15 -16.09 8.71
C HIS A 156 -7.61 -16.59 7.37
N ALA A 157 -6.33 -16.29 7.11
CA ALA A 157 -5.59 -16.83 5.98
C ALA A 157 -4.38 -17.63 6.48
N LYS A 158 -4.19 -18.83 5.94
CA LYS A 158 -3.02 -19.68 6.17
C LYS A 158 -2.42 -20.06 4.83
N GLY A 159 -1.09 -20.00 4.73
CA GLY A 159 -0.41 -20.30 3.48
C GLY A 159 1.03 -19.83 3.50
N TRP A 160 1.61 -19.67 2.31
CA TRP A 160 3.03 -19.28 2.16
C TRP A 160 3.23 -18.36 0.94
N VAL A 161 4.34 -17.66 0.95
CA VAL A 161 4.92 -16.94 -0.20
C VAL A 161 6.25 -17.60 -0.56
N LYS A 162 6.57 -17.69 -1.85
CA LYS A 162 7.83 -18.29 -2.30
C LYS A 162 8.50 -17.42 -3.36
N ASN A 163 7.81 -17.19 -4.45
CA ASN A 163 8.35 -16.43 -5.58
C ASN A 163 7.54 -15.16 -5.79
N SER A 164 8.19 -14.12 -6.30
CA SER A 164 7.51 -12.93 -6.77
C SER A 164 6.59 -13.24 -7.95
N VAL A 165 5.59 -12.38 -8.16
CA VAL A 165 4.96 -12.29 -9.48
C VAL A 165 5.98 -11.87 -10.53
N ALA A 166 5.67 -12.06 -11.82
CA ALA A 166 6.53 -11.61 -12.89
C ALA A 166 6.66 -10.08 -12.86
N TYR A 167 7.82 -9.56 -13.15
CA TYR A 167 8.05 -8.14 -13.38
C TYR A 167 9.10 -7.93 -14.47
N SER A 168 8.99 -6.80 -15.17
CA SER A 168 9.87 -6.52 -16.28
C SER A 168 11.18 -5.88 -15.82
N VAL A 169 12.28 -6.36 -16.39
CA VAL A 169 13.60 -5.77 -16.24
C VAL A 169 14.07 -5.29 -17.60
N LYS A 170 14.51 -4.05 -17.68
CA LYS A 170 15.07 -3.47 -18.89
C LYS A 170 16.53 -3.89 -19.02
N ASN A 171 16.90 -4.45 -20.16
CA ASN A 171 18.30 -4.69 -20.49
C ASN A 171 18.95 -3.35 -20.86
N GLU A 172 20.08 -3.02 -20.26
CA GLU A 172 20.80 -1.77 -20.51
C GLU A 172 21.41 -1.70 -21.92
N GLN A 173 21.72 -2.85 -22.54
CA GLN A 173 22.42 -2.91 -23.81
C GLN A 173 21.51 -2.72 -25.03
N ASP A 174 20.31 -3.31 -25.02
CA ASP A 174 19.41 -3.31 -26.19
C ASP A 174 18.03 -2.72 -25.92
N ALA A 175 17.81 -2.15 -24.73
CA ALA A 175 16.54 -1.59 -24.27
C ALA A 175 15.36 -2.58 -24.26
N LYS A 176 15.59 -3.87 -24.56
CA LYS A 176 14.56 -4.91 -24.46
C LYS A 176 14.18 -5.18 -23.01
N ARG A 177 12.93 -5.53 -22.82
CA ARG A 177 12.40 -5.92 -21.50
C ARG A 177 12.23 -7.43 -21.44
N THR A 178 12.63 -8.00 -20.30
CA THR A 178 12.48 -9.42 -20.00
C THR A 178 11.69 -9.58 -18.72
N LEU A 179 10.73 -10.51 -18.70
CA LEU A 179 9.98 -10.85 -17.50
C LEU A 179 10.78 -11.85 -16.65
N ILE A 180 10.96 -11.51 -15.40
CA ILE A 180 11.66 -12.37 -14.43
C ILE A 180 10.82 -12.53 -13.17
N LYS A 181 11.15 -13.57 -12.38
CA LYS A 181 10.64 -13.80 -11.01
C LYS A 181 11.82 -13.99 -10.09
N LYS A 182 11.71 -13.52 -8.85
CA LYS A 182 12.71 -13.75 -7.80
C LYS A 182 12.10 -14.54 -6.65
N THR A 183 12.90 -15.37 -6.03
CA THR A 183 12.51 -16.05 -4.79
C THR A 183 12.57 -15.05 -3.63
N LEU A 184 11.71 -15.23 -2.64
CA LEU A 184 11.77 -14.48 -1.37
C LEU A 184 13.13 -14.77 -0.69
N ILE A 185 13.83 -13.71 -0.36
CA ILE A 185 15.15 -13.76 0.30
C ILE A 185 14.96 -13.49 1.78
#